data_4adb31f4c951770f6c9a8fac6b7e7d7e
#
_entry.id   4adb31f4c951770f6c9a8fac6b7e7d7e
#
_cell.length_a   1.000
_cell.length_b   1.000
_cell.length_c   1.000
_cell.angle_alpha   90.00
_cell.angle_beta   90.00
_cell.angle_gamma   90.00
#
_symmetry.space_group_name_H-M   'P 1'
#
loop_
_entity.id
_entity.type
_entity.pdbx_description
1 polymer ?
#
loop_
_entity_poly.entity_id
_entity_poly.type
_entity_poly.pdbx_seq_one_letter_code
_entity_poly.pdbx_strand_id
1 'polypeptide(L)'
;TAFEAVKGSGAVHIGFLAEYDALPELGHACGHNLIAAMSTVAAVATAQCCSEELTIHLYGCPAEETEGSKVYMAQKGLFDDLTAVLIIHPSDRTMIGGTSYATHPLRVTFIGKAAHVADKEYKGLNALDSLVDFYKRLKELEETFDKPHLLGCIITEGGTAPNIVPDRATLKATVRALDTDYLEDVMLPQIKELAAEVAKDHHTPVETEHYEPLYKNMINNAALNVYFIEA
;
A
#
# COMPACT_ATOMS: atom_id res chain seq x y z
N THR A 1 -3.74 9.32 -16.31
CA THR A 1 -2.57 10.13 -16.64
C THR A 1 -2.41 11.21 -15.60
N ALA A 2 -1.29 11.20 -14.85
CA ALA A 2 -0.98 12.29 -13.93
C ALA A 2 -0.68 13.59 -14.70
N PHE A 3 -0.97 14.73 -14.09
CA PHE A 3 -0.63 16.05 -14.63
C PHE A 3 -0.24 17.01 -13.51
N GLU A 4 0.44 18.08 -13.89
CA GLU A 4 0.74 19.21 -13.04
C GLU A 4 0.28 20.49 -13.74
N ALA A 5 -0.34 21.40 -12.99
CA ALA A 5 -0.62 22.76 -13.42
C ALA A 5 0.01 23.73 -12.43
N VAL A 6 0.70 24.76 -12.94
CA VAL A 6 1.47 25.71 -12.12
C VAL A 6 1.01 27.11 -12.39
N LYS A 7 0.84 27.93 -11.34
CA LYS A 7 0.51 29.36 -11.43
C LYS A 7 1.20 30.15 -10.32
N GLY A 8 1.73 31.33 -10.68
CA GLY A 8 2.46 32.20 -9.77
C GLY A 8 3.96 32.17 -10.02
N SER A 9 4.70 32.97 -9.24
CA SER A 9 6.16 33.11 -9.37
C SER A 9 6.85 33.42 -8.03
N GLY A 10 6.14 33.22 -6.93
CA GLY A 10 6.68 33.39 -5.58
C GLY A 10 7.64 32.28 -5.18
N ALA A 11 8.48 32.53 -4.19
CA ALA A 11 9.47 31.58 -3.70
C ALA A 11 8.86 30.48 -2.82
N VAL A 12 7.63 30.65 -2.32
CA VAL A 12 6.93 29.65 -1.51
C VAL A 12 6.02 28.82 -2.41
N HIS A 13 6.25 27.52 -2.46
CA HIS A 13 5.55 26.58 -3.31
C HIS A 13 4.51 25.80 -2.52
N ILE A 14 3.25 25.86 -2.92
CA ILE A 14 2.14 25.15 -2.29
C ILE A 14 1.52 24.17 -3.28
N GLY A 15 1.45 22.91 -2.90
CA GLY A 15 0.84 21.84 -3.70
C GLY A 15 -0.57 21.49 -3.23
N PHE A 16 -1.49 21.31 -4.19
CA PHE A 16 -2.81 20.73 -3.96
C PHE A 16 -2.90 19.41 -4.72
N LEU A 17 -3.27 18.33 -4.02
CA LEU A 17 -3.42 17.01 -4.61
C LEU A 17 -4.88 16.76 -4.99
N ALA A 18 -5.12 16.43 -6.23
CA ALA A 18 -6.44 16.14 -6.80
C ALA A 18 -6.51 14.70 -7.26
N GLU A 19 -7.04 13.81 -6.43
CA GLU A 19 -7.40 12.45 -6.82
C GLU A 19 -8.70 12.48 -7.63
N TYR A 20 -8.83 11.63 -8.65
CA TYR A 20 -9.99 11.63 -9.54
C TYR A 20 -10.35 10.26 -10.10
N ASP A 21 -9.73 9.18 -9.62
CA ASP A 21 -10.08 7.82 -9.99
C ASP A 21 -11.32 7.32 -9.24
N ALA A 22 -11.83 6.18 -9.66
CA ALA A 22 -13.00 5.55 -9.09
C ALA A 22 -12.69 4.08 -8.78
N LEU A 23 -13.36 3.54 -7.78
CA LEU A 23 -13.30 2.12 -7.46
C LEU A 23 -13.92 1.29 -8.60
N PRO A 24 -13.31 0.16 -9.01
CA PRO A 24 -13.92 -0.76 -9.94
C PRO A 24 -15.32 -1.17 -9.47
N GLU A 25 -16.29 -1.15 -10.37
CA GLU A 25 -17.69 -1.53 -10.16
C GLU A 25 -18.49 -0.63 -9.19
N LEU A 26 -17.83 0.00 -8.20
CA LEU A 26 -18.47 0.86 -7.19
C LEU A 26 -18.49 2.35 -7.55
N GLY A 27 -17.74 2.76 -8.57
CA GLY A 27 -17.64 4.16 -8.95
C GLY A 27 -16.97 5.03 -7.88
N HIS A 28 -17.41 6.28 -7.71
CA HIS A 28 -16.82 7.23 -6.76
C HIS A 28 -17.29 7.02 -5.31
N ALA A 29 -17.32 5.79 -4.82
CA ALA A 29 -17.71 5.50 -3.44
C ALA A 29 -16.71 6.04 -2.39
N CYS A 30 -15.44 6.21 -2.76
CA CYS A 30 -14.42 6.87 -1.93
C CYS A 30 -14.47 8.40 -1.99
N GLY A 31 -15.18 8.99 -2.97
CA GLY A 31 -15.37 10.43 -3.09
C GLY A 31 -14.23 11.18 -3.78
N HIS A 32 -13.38 10.53 -4.59
CA HIS A 32 -12.28 11.20 -5.29
C HIS A 32 -12.75 12.27 -6.28
N ASN A 33 -13.97 12.19 -6.82
CA ASN A 33 -14.58 13.26 -7.59
C ASN A 33 -14.76 14.55 -6.77
N LEU A 34 -15.01 14.46 -5.46
CA LEU A 34 -15.07 15.59 -4.55
C LEU A 34 -13.65 16.12 -4.25
N ILE A 35 -12.66 15.24 -4.06
CA ILE A 35 -11.27 15.63 -3.87
C ILE A 35 -10.77 16.42 -5.06
N ALA A 36 -11.03 15.93 -6.29
CA ALA A 36 -10.67 16.65 -7.52
C ALA A 36 -11.26 18.06 -7.57
N ALA A 37 -12.56 18.17 -7.26
CA ALA A 37 -13.26 19.46 -7.28
C ALA A 37 -12.73 20.42 -6.20
N MET A 38 -12.62 19.96 -4.95
CA MET A 38 -12.14 20.79 -3.82
C MET A 38 -10.70 21.26 -4.02
N SER A 39 -9.78 20.36 -4.39
CA SER A 39 -8.38 20.71 -4.62
C SER A 39 -8.21 21.67 -5.80
N THR A 40 -8.97 21.48 -6.89
CA THR A 40 -8.94 22.39 -8.04
C THR A 40 -9.44 23.77 -7.67
N VAL A 41 -10.59 23.87 -6.97
CA VAL A 41 -11.14 25.17 -6.54
C VAL A 41 -10.19 25.87 -5.57
N ALA A 42 -9.62 25.14 -4.61
CA ALA A 42 -8.65 25.69 -3.65
C ALA A 42 -7.40 26.22 -4.36
N ALA A 43 -6.83 25.46 -5.29
CA ALA A 43 -5.67 25.90 -6.07
C ALA A 43 -5.96 27.16 -6.90
N VAL A 44 -7.11 27.20 -7.61
CA VAL A 44 -7.51 28.34 -8.41
C VAL A 44 -7.76 29.58 -7.53
N ALA A 45 -8.48 29.45 -6.43
CA ALA A 45 -8.76 30.56 -5.52
C ALA A 45 -7.46 31.11 -4.91
N THR A 46 -6.56 30.24 -4.45
CA THR A 46 -5.27 30.66 -3.90
C THR A 46 -4.42 31.35 -4.97
N ALA A 47 -4.40 30.85 -6.20
CA ALA A 47 -3.65 31.46 -7.29
C ALA A 47 -4.21 32.83 -7.68
N GLN A 48 -5.53 33.05 -7.59
CA GLN A 48 -6.15 34.36 -7.84
C GLN A 48 -5.80 35.38 -6.77
N CYS A 49 -5.66 34.97 -5.52
CA CYS A 49 -5.42 35.88 -4.39
C CYS A 49 -3.94 36.13 -4.14
N CYS A 50 -3.05 35.14 -4.37
CA CYS A 50 -1.68 35.11 -3.84
C CYS A 50 -0.61 34.76 -4.89
N SER A 51 -0.88 34.84 -6.20
CA SER A 51 0.06 34.38 -7.24
C SER A 51 1.35 35.22 -7.39
N GLU A 52 1.41 36.38 -6.78
CA GLU A 52 2.64 37.16 -6.73
C GLU A 52 3.56 36.74 -5.59
N GLU A 53 3.01 36.19 -4.51
CA GLU A 53 3.72 35.78 -3.29
C GLU A 53 4.02 34.29 -3.30
N LEU A 54 3.17 33.50 -3.94
CA LEU A 54 3.23 32.05 -3.96
C LEU A 54 3.36 31.48 -5.38
N THR A 55 3.94 30.32 -5.47
CA THR A 55 3.81 29.43 -6.63
C THR A 55 2.87 28.27 -6.26
N ILE A 56 1.76 28.18 -6.97
CA ILE A 56 0.71 27.20 -6.70
C ILE A 56 0.82 26.05 -7.70
N HIS A 57 0.83 24.84 -7.18
CA HIS A 57 0.87 23.60 -7.94
C HIS A 57 -0.43 22.83 -7.71
N LEU A 58 -1.07 22.41 -8.79
CA LEU A 58 -2.18 21.47 -8.76
C LEU A 58 -1.72 20.15 -9.39
N TYR A 59 -1.67 19.10 -8.62
CA TYR A 59 -1.30 17.77 -9.09
C TYR A 59 -2.54 16.92 -9.29
N GLY A 60 -2.76 16.46 -10.52
CA GLY A 60 -3.76 15.44 -10.82
C GLY A 60 -3.19 14.05 -10.53
N CYS A 61 -3.77 13.36 -9.56
CA CYS A 61 -3.31 12.07 -9.04
C CYS A 61 -4.31 10.96 -9.43
N PRO A 62 -4.08 10.23 -10.54
CA PRO A 62 -4.91 9.09 -10.94
C PRO A 62 -4.57 7.82 -10.16
N ALA A 63 -5.46 6.82 -10.22
CA ALA A 63 -5.18 5.46 -9.79
C ALA A 63 -4.68 5.35 -8.34
N GLU A 64 -5.28 6.08 -7.42
CA GLU A 64 -4.96 5.98 -5.99
C GLU A 64 -5.36 4.61 -5.45
N GLU A 65 -6.55 4.13 -5.84
CA GLU A 65 -7.17 2.87 -5.39
C GLU A 65 -6.54 1.61 -6.01
N THR A 66 -5.63 1.74 -6.96
CA THR A 66 -5.04 0.62 -7.68
C THR A 66 -3.52 0.67 -7.74
N GLU A 67 -2.98 1.65 -8.47
CA GLU A 67 -1.54 1.71 -8.80
C GLU A 67 -0.75 2.62 -7.83
N GLY A 68 -1.43 3.40 -6.98
CA GLY A 68 -0.78 4.31 -6.05
C GLY A 68 0.09 5.37 -6.74
N SER A 69 -0.45 6.10 -7.70
CA SER A 69 0.33 7.02 -8.56
C SER A 69 1.18 8.03 -7.79
N LYS A 70 0.73 8.49 -6.61
CA LYS A 70 1.49 9.42 -5.77
C LYS A 70 2.82 8.86 -5.29
N VAL A 71 2.95 7.54 -5.12
CA VAL A 71 4.22 6.89 -4.80
C VAL A 71 5.24 7.13 -5.92
N TYR A 72 4.84 6.89 -7.17
CA TYR A 72 5.70 7.12 -8.34
C TYR A 72 5.99 8.61 -8.56
N MET A 73 5.04 9.50 -8.29
CA MET A 73 5.22 10.94 -8.35
C MET A 73 6.26 11.42 -7.33
N ALA A 74 6.19 10.92 -6.09
CA ALA A 74 7.16 11.20 -5.04
C ALA A 74 8.56 10.65 -5.38
N GLN A 75 8.65 9.43 -5.87
CA GLN A 75 9.92 8.83 -6.32
C GLN A 75 10.61 9.60 -7.45
N LYS A 76 9.83 10.34 -8.25
CA LYS A 76 10.33 11.23 -9.30
C LYS A 76 10.67 12.64 -8.81
N GLY A 77 10.52 12.91 -7.50
CA GLY A 77 10.84 14.20 -6.90
C GLY A 77 9.83 15.31 -7.19
N LEU A 78 8.60 14.99 -7.65
CA LEU A 78 7.62 16.02 -8.01
C LEU A 78 7.18 16.90 -6.82
N PHE A 79 7.40 16.44 -5.61
CA PHE A 79 6.98 17.14 -4.39
C PHE A 79 8.15 17.73 -3.59
N ASP A 80 9.40 17.52 -4.03
CA ASP A 80 10.59 17.84 -3.23
C ASP A 80 10.78 19.35 -3.01
N ASP A 81 10.38 20.18 -3.98
CA ASP A 81 10.47 21.63 -3.90
C ASP A 81 9.27 22.31 -3.23
N LEU A 82 8.28 21.54 -2.77
CA LEU A 82 7.08 22.09 -2.16
C LEU A 82 7.31 22.44 -0.69
N THR A 83 6.93 23.67 -0.32
CA THR A 83 6.92 24.10 1.09
C THR A 83 5.83 23.41 1.90
N ALA A 84 4.67 23.19 1.28
CA ALA A 84 3.55 22.47 1.86
C ALA A 84 2.71 21.78 0.78
N VAL A 85 2.08 20.66 1.16
CA VAL A 85 1.14 19.91 0.31
C VAL A 85 -0.16 19.72 1.08
N LEU A 86 -1.28 19.98 0.42
CA LEU A 86 -2.62 19.90 1.00
C LEU A 86 -3.50 18.97 0.19
N ILE A 87 -4.29 18.17 0.91
CA ILE A 87 -5.37 17.34 0.36
C ILE A 87 -6.53 17.32 1.36
N ILE A 88 -7.75 17.35 0.84
CA ILE A 88 -8.97 17.19 1.65
C ILE A 88 -9.69 15.96 1.15
N HIS A 89 -9.80 14.95 2.01
CA HIS A 89 -10.47 13.70 1.69
C HIS A 89 -11.85 13.64 2.37
N PRO A 90 -12.93 13.29 1.65
CA PRO A 90 -14.27 13.10 2.24
C PRO A 90 -14.27 12.00 3.31
N SER A 91 -15.07 12.20 4.35
CA SER A 91 -15.27 11.21 5.43
C SER A 91 -16.66 11.37 6.05
N ASP A 92 -17.03 10.48 6.96
CA ASP A 92 -18.29 10.52 7.73
C ASP A 92 -18.33 11.65 8.77
N ARG A 93 -17.19 12.27 9.05
CA ARG A 93 -17.05 13.37 10.00
C ARG A 93 -15.89 14.28 9.62
N THR A 94 -15.94 15.52 10.09
CA THR A 94 -14.82 16.46 9.92
C THR A 94 -13.70 16.12 10.91
N MET A 95 -12.52 15.86 10.37
CA MET A 95 -11.31 15.61 11.11
C MET A 95 -10.18 16.45 10.53
N ILE A 96 -9.27 16.92 11.36
CA ILE A 96 -8.06 17.61 10.95
C ILE A 96 -6.86 16.75 11.26
N GLY A 97 -6.08 16.49 10.24
CA GLY A 97 -5.07 15.46 10.30
C GLY A 97 -5.70 14.07 10.36
N GLY A 98 -4.91 13.07 10.30
CA GLY A 98 -5.33 11.68 10.39
C GLY A 98 -4.10 10.80 10.51
N THR A 99 -4.28 9.54 10.83
CA THR A 99 -3.23 8.55 10.76
C THR A 99 -3.59 7.53 9.69
N SER A 100 -2.60 7.11 8.91
CA SER A 100 -2.72 5.95 8.05
C SER A 100 -1.71 4.90 8.48
N TYR A 101 -2.03 3.65 8.24
CA TYR A 101 -1.06 2.57 8.41
C TYR A 101 -0.05 2.57 7.27
N ALA A 102 1.21 2.31 7.58
CA ALA A 102 2.15 1.79 6.60
C ALA A 102 1.64 0.44 6.11
N THR A 103 1.78 0.15 4.83
CA THR A 103 1.19 -1.04 4.21
C THR A 103 2.20 -1.73 3.30
N HIS A 104 2.40 -3.04 3.53
CA HIS A 104 3.20 -3.92 2.69
C HIS A 104 2.33 -5.05 2.11
N PRO A 105 2.00 -4.99 0.81
CA PRO A 105 1.34 -6.08 0.10
C PRO A 105 2.38 -7.16 -0.23
N LEU A 106 2.36 -8.27 0.50
CA LEU A 106 3.33 -9.35 0.40
C LEU A 106 2.72 -10.59 -0.26
N ARG A 107 3.38 -11.11 -1.28
CA ARG A 107 3.09 -12.41 -1.86
C ARG A 107 4.17 -13.40 -1.43
N VAL A 108 3.74 -14.57 -0.93
CA VAL A 108 4.60 -15.69 -0.58
C VAL A 108 4.19 -16.88 -1.43
N THR A 109 5.12 -17.43 -2.20
CA THR A 109 4.89 -18.56 -3.10
C THR A 109 5.86 -19.67 -2.78
N PHE A 110 5.33 -20.85 -2.44
CA PHE A 110 6.11 -22.08 -2.32
C PHE A 110 6.09 -22.82 -3.65
N ILE A 111 7.25 -23.37 -4.01
CA ILE A 111 7.45 -24.10 -5.27
C ILE A 111 7.74 -25.55 -4.94
N GLY A 112 6.92 -26.43 -5.45
CA GLY A 112 7.01 -27.86 -5.28
C GLY A 112 7.34 -28.58 -6.58
N LYS A 113 6.83 -29.82 -6.69
CA LYS A 113 6.99 -30.66 -7.86
C LYS A 113 5.74 -31.51 -8.05
N ALA A 114 5.08 -31.35 -9.21
CA ALA A 114 3.88 -32.10 -9.51
C ALA A 114 4.17 -33.61 -9.62
N ALA A 115 3.25 -34.42 -9.14
CA ALA A 115 3.22 -35.87 -9.35
C ALA A 115 1.78 -36.36 -9.19
N HIS A 116 1.45 -37.47 -9.80
CA HIS A 116 0.19 -38.13 -9.51
C HIS A 116 0.25 -38.80 -8.11
N VAL A 117 -0.75 -38.58 -7.25
CA VAL A 117 -0.72 -39.08 -5.87
C VAL A 117 -0.63 -40.62 -5.75
N ALA A 118 -0.99 -41.35 -6.81
CA ALA A 118 -0.88 -42.80 -6.89
C ALA A 118 0.48 -43.30 -7.44
N ASP A 119 1.36 -42.39 -7.87
CA ASP A 119 2.68 -42.76 -8.38
C ASP A 119 3.57 -43.16 -7.19
N LYS A 120 4.08 -44.42 -7.23
CA LYS A 120 4.92 -44.97 -6.20
C LYS A 120 6.41 -44.75 -6.43
N GLU A 121 6.79 -44.53 -7.68
CA GLU A 121 8.20 -44.38 -8.09
C GLU A 121 8.61 -42.88 -8.05
N TYR A 122 7.72 -42.02 -8.45
CA TYR A 122 7.96 -40.59 -8.52
C TYR A 122 7.12 -39.81 -7.49
N LYS A 123 7.76 -39.46 -6.39
CA LYS A 123 7.12 -38.67 -5.34
C LYS A 123 7.20 -37.18 -5.69
N GLY A 124 6.06 -36.51 -5.69
CA GLY A 124 6.00 -35.07 -5.79
C GLY A 124 6.55 -34.37 -4.54
N LEU A 125 6.67 -33.06 -4.65
CA LEU A 125 6.97 -32.16 -3.53
C LEU A 125 5.79 -31.22 -3.36
N ASN A 126 5.08 -31.31 -2.26
CA ASN A 126 3.80 -30.64 -2.05
C ASN A 126 4.00 -29.19 -1.59
N ALA A 127 3.81 -28.23 -2.48
CA ALA A 127 3.87 -26.80 -2.15
C ALA A 127 2.73 -26.36 -1.22
N LEU A 128 1.57 -27.00 -1.29
CA LEU A 128 0.43 -26.66 -0.44
C LEU A 128 0.65 -27.01 1.02
N ASP A 129 1.33 -28.14 1.31
CA ASP A 129 1.65 -28.52 2.69
C ASP A 129 2.55 -27.47 3.33
N SER A 130 3.54 -26.95 2.58
CA SER A 130 4.39 -25.84 3.03
C SER A 130 3.59 -24.57 3.28
N LEU A 131 2.69 -24.22 2.37
CA LEU A 131 1.87 -23.01 2.50
C LEU A 131 0.91 -23.09 3.70
N VAL A 132 0.30 -24.23 3.95
CA VAL A 132 -0.59 -24.43 5.10
C VAL A 132 0.18 -24.36 6.42
N ASP A 133 1.38 -24.92 6.49
CA ASP A 133 2.24 -24.80 7.66
C ASP A 133 2.71 -23.36 7.87
N PHE A 134 3.12 -22.68 6.81
CA PHE A 134 3.44 -21.26 6.86
C PHE A 134 2.24 -20.43 7.35
N TYR A 135 1.04 -20.64 6.82
CA TYR A 135 -0.15 -19.92 7.25
C TYR A 135 -0.41 -20.10 8.76
N LYS A 136 -0.30 -21.31 9.28
CA LYS A 136 -0.49 -21.56 10.72
C LYS A 136 0.56 -20.84 11.58
N ARG A 137 1.83 -21.03 11.25
CA ARG A 137 2.93 -20.36 11.98
C ARG A 137 2.87 -18.83 11.82
N LEU A 138 2.40 -18.31 10.70
CA LEU A 138 2.21 -16.87 10.50
C LEU A 138 1.17 -16.31 11.46
N LYS A 139 0.08 -17.03 11.73
CA LYS A 139 -0.93 -16.62 12.71
C LYS A 139 -0.38 -16.68 14.16
N GLU A 140 0.46 -17.62 14.46
CA GLU A 140 1.15 -17.71 15.75
C GLU A 140 2.19 -16.58 15.90
N LEU A 141 2.93 -16.26 14.84
CA LEU A 141 3.86 -15.13 14.80
C LEU A 141 3.15 -13.79 14.96
N GLU A 142 1.98 -13.61 14.33
CA GLU A 142 1.17 -12.39 14.45
C GLU A 142 0.86 -12.04 15.92
N GLU A 143 0.59 -13.05 16.75
CA GLU A 143 0.30 -12.87 18.18
C GLU A 143 1.52 -12.37 19.00
N THR A 144 2.71 -12.46 18.44
CA THR A 144 3.95 -12.00 19.11
C THR A 144 4.28 -10.53 18.84
N PHE A 145 3.65 -9.90 17.88
CA PHE A 145 3.89 -8.49 17.57
C PHE A 145 3.27 -7.57 18.63
N ASP A 146 4.08 -6.72 19.21
CA ASP A 146 3.74 -5.91 20.40
C ASP A 146 3.22 -4.50 20.09
N LYS A 147 3.37 -4.01 18.83
CA LYS A 147 2.84 -2.72 18.41
C LYS A 147 1.54 -2.86 17.60
N PRO A 148 0.71 -1.80 17.51
CA PRO A 148 -0.51 -1.82 16.71
C PRO A 148 -0.24 -2.20 15.25
N HIS A 149 -0.83 -3.28 14.81
CA HIS A 149 -0.67 -3.84 13.47
C HIS A 149 -1.96 -4.49 12.97
N LEU A 150 -2.00 -4.77 11.67
CA LEU A 150 -3.04 -5.56 11.02
C LEU A 150 -2.37 -6.52 10.04
N LEU A 151 -2.78 -7.78 10.07
CA LEU A 151 -2.32 -8.81 9.14
C LEU A 151 -3.54 -9.52 8.53
N GLY A 152 -3.87 -9.18 7.29
CA GLY A 152 -4.83 -9.91 6.48
C GLY A 152 -4.11 -10.83 5.50
N CYS A 153 -4.55 -12.07 5.35
CA CYS A 153 -3.99 -12.97 4.34
C CYS A 153 -5.02 -13.93 3.76
N ILE A 154 -4.81 -14.30 2.51
CA ILE A 154 -5.61 -15.28 1.78
C ILE A 154 -4.70 -16.23 0.98
N ILE A 155 -5.12 -17.48 0.84
CA ILE A 155 -4.52 -18.41 -0.12
C ILE A 155 -5.16 -18.17 -1.48
N THR A 156 -4.37 -17.82 -2.49
CA THR A 156 -4.83 -17.53 -3.85
C THR A 156 -4.60 -18.68 -4.81
N GLU A 157 -3.69 -19.60 -4.47
CA GLU A 157 -3.37 -20.78 -5.27
C GLU A 157 -2.97 -21.92 -4.34
N GLY A 158 -3.48 -23.12 -4.56
CA GLY A 158 -3.18 -24.30 -3.75
C GLY A 158 -3.29 -25.61 -4.51
N GLY A 159 -3.10 -25.58 -5.84
CA GLY A 159 -3.19 -26.73 -6.74
C GLY A 159 -4.41 -26.70 -7.64
N THR A 160 -4.49 -27.67 -8.56
CA THR A 160 -5.50 -27.71 -9.63
C THR A 160 -6.45 -28.90 -9.55
N ALA A 161 -6.00 -30.04 -9.00
CA ALA A 161 -6.79 -31.24 -8.89
C ALA A 161 -6.33 -32.10 -7.69
N PRO A 162 -7.23 -32.79 -6.99
CA PRO A 162 -6.91 -33.53 -5.74
C PRO A 162 -6.05 -34.77 -5.97
N ASN A 163 -5.93 -35.25 -7.21
CA ASN A 163 -5.09 -36.39 -7.59
C ASN A 163 -3.69 -35.99 -8.08
N ILE A 164 -3.38 -34.69 -8.06
CA ILE A 164 -2.07 -34.14 -8.43
C ILE A 164 -1.45 -33.43 -7.23
N VAL A 165 -0.24 -33.77 -6.85
CA VAL A 165 0.54 -33.07 -5.84
C VAL A 165 0.76 -31.62 -6.31
N PRO A 166 0.36 -30.59 -5.55
CA PRO A 166 0.55 -29.19 -5.94
C PRO A 166 2.03 -28.81 -6.07
N ASP A 167 2.42 -28.35 -7.23
CA ASP A 167 3.77 -27.87 -7.53
C ASP A 167 3.92 -26.36 -7.30
N ARG A 168 2.81 -25.66 -7.02
CA ARG A 168 2.79 -24.25 -6.66
C ARG A 168 1.66 -23.96 -5.69
N ALA A 169 1.98 -23.16 -4.66
CA ALA A 169 0.99 -22.66 -3.72
C ALA A 169 1.35 -21.23 -3.31
N THR A 170 0.36 -20.33 -3.33
CA THR A 170 0.57 -18.89 -3.17
C THR A 170 -0.38 -18.30 -2.12
N LEU A 171 0.19 -17.51 -1.22
CA LEU A 171 -0.53 -16.68 -0.26
C LEU A 171 -0.27 -15.20 -0.60
N LYS A 172 -1.32 -14.40 -0.53
CA LYS A 172 -1.21 -12.93 -0.49
C LYS A 172 -1.54 -12.45 0.91
N ALA A 173 -0.71 -11.55 1.42
CA ALA A 173 -0.90 -10.88 2.69
C ALA A 173 -0.84 -9.37 2.54
N THR A 174 -1.63 -8.66 3.34
CA THR A 174 -1.47 -7.23 3.58
C THR A 174 -0.99 -7.04 5.01
N VAL A 175 0.26 -6.63 5.17
CA VAL A 175 0.88 -6.37 6.47
C VAL A 175 0.86 -4.87 6.72
N ARG A 176 0.31 -4.44 7.85
CA ARG A 176 0.15 -3.02 8.18
C ARG A 176 0.60 -2.72 9.60
N ALA A 177 1.24 -1.57 9.79
CA ALA A 177 1.56 -1.03 11.11
C ALA A 177 1.42 0.50 11.14
N LEU A 178 1.16 1.08 12.32
CA LEU A 178 1.15 2.55 12.49
C LEU A 178 2.55 3.16 12.41
N ASP A 179 3.59 2.34 12.52
CA ASP A 179 5.00 2.71 12.52
C ASP A 179 5.69 1.99 11.35
N THR A 180 6.17 2.77 10.37
CA THR A 180 6.83 2.22 9.18
C THR A 180 8.10 1.46 9.56
N ASP A 181 8.93 1.98 10.47
CA ASP A 181 10.19 1.34 10.84
C ASP A 181 9.92 -0.01 11.54
N TYR A 182 8.87 -0.08 12.37
CA TYR A 182 8.44 -1.35 12.97
C TYR A 182 7.99 -2.36 11.92
N LEU A 183 7.25 -1.90 10.90
CA LEU A 183 6.82 -2.75 9.81
C LEU A 183 8.01 -3.29 8.99
N GLU A 184 8.94 -2.40 8.62
CA GLU A 184 10.04 -2.71 7.71
C GLU A 184 11.19 -3.46 8.42
N ASP A 185 11.50 -3.10 9.67
CA ASP A 185 12.67 -3.62 10.38
C ASP A 185 12.35 -4.79 11.32
N VAL A 186 11.07 -4.97 11.70
CA VAL A 186 10.68 -6.04 12.64
C VAL A 186 9.73 -7.03 12.00
N MET A 187 8.55 -6.59 11.53
CA MET A 187 7.51 -7.53 11.09
C MET A 187 7.89 -8.25 9.79
N LEU A 188 8.29 -7.52 8.76
CA LEU A 188 8.61 -8.10 7.45
C LEU A 188 9.81 -9.05 7.48
N PRO A 189 10.92 -8.73 8.16
CA PRO A 189 12.03 -9.66 8.30
C PRO A 189 11.60 -10.97 8.97
N GLN A 190 10.84 -10.92 10.06
CA GLN A 190 10.36 -12.11 10.76
C GLN A 190 9.40 -12.95 9.90
N ILE A 191 8.51 -12.32 9.15
CA ILE A 191 7.62 -13.04 8.22
C ILE A 191 8.41 -13.73 7.10
N LYS A 192 9.41 -13.06 6.54
CA LYS A 192 10.29 -13.63 5.50
C LYS A 192 11.18 -14.75 6.05
N GLU A 193 11.70 -14.60 7.26
CA GLU A 193 12.47 -15.63 7.94
C GLU A 193 11.62 -16.87 8.20
N LEU A 194 10.40 -16.69 8.70
CA LEU A 194 9.44 -17.80 8.87
C LEU A 194 9.16 -18.51 7.54
N ALA A 195 8.99 -17.78 6.44
CA ALA A 195 8.79 -18.40 5.13
C ALA A 195 10.01 -19.24 4.70
N ALA A 196 11.22 -18.76 4.99
CA ALA A 196 12.46 -19.48 4.70
C ALA A 196 12.64 -20.73 5.60
N GLU A 197 12.26 -20.66 6.87
CA GLU A 197 12.26 -21.81 7.78
C GLU A 197 11.31 -22.90 7.29
N VAL A 198 10.07 -22.56 6.99
CA VAL A 198 9.08 -23.50 6.45
C VAL A 198 9.56 -24.11 5.13
N ALA A 199 10.12 -23.29 4.25
CA ALA A 199 10.70 -23.75 2.99
C ALA A 199 11.79 -24.82 3.22
N LYS A 200 12.63 -24.63 4.22
CA LYS A 200 13.67 -25.58 4.61
C LYS A 200 13.07 -26.88 5.20
N ASP A 201 12.09 -26.75 6.09
CA ASP A 201 11.46 -27.88 6.76
C ASP A 201 10.75 -28.80 5.76
N HIS A 202 10.11 -28.22 4.75
CA HIS A 202 9.39 -28.93 3.71
C HIS A 202 10.22 -29.19 2.44
N HIS A 203 11.47 -28.74 2.38
CA HIS A 203 12.35 -28.85 1.21
C HIS A 203 11.79 -28.17 -0.06
N THR A 204 10.93 -27.16 0.07
CA THR A 204 10.32 -26.42 -1.01
C THR A 204 11.00 -25.07 -1.16
N PRO A 205 11.46 -24.64 -2.34
CA PRO A 205 11.83 -23.25 -2.57
C PRO A 205 10.69 -22.29 -2.25
N VAL A 206 11.02 -21.08 -1.75
CA VAL A 206 10.06 -20.01 -1.48
C VAL A 206 10.49 -18.74 -2.16
N GLU A 207 9.52 -18.03 -2.74
CA GLU A 207 9.67 -16.70 -3.32
C GLU A 207 8.79 -15.72 -2.53
N THR A 208 9.33 -14.52 -2.27
CA THR A 208 8.58 -13.44 -1.64
C THR A 208 8.71 -12.19 -2.47
N GLU A 209 7.61 -11.53 -2.78
CA GLU A 209 7.58 -10.30 -3.57
C GLU A 209 6.48 -9.34 -3.09
N HIS A 210 6.63 -8.06 -3.42
CA HIS A 210 5.56 -7.08 -3.29
C HIS A 210 4.72 -7.09 -4.56
N TYR A 211 3.40 -7.21 -4.44
CA TYR A 211 2.49 -7.28 -5.59
C TYR A 211 1.76 -5.95 -5.89
N GLU A 212 1.97 -4.94 -5.04
CA GLU A 212 1.48 -3.57 -5.16
C GLU A 212 2.52 -2.61 -4.57
N PRO A 213 2.42 -1.29 -4.79
CA PRO A 213 3.29 -0.29 -4.17
C PRO A 213 3.25 -0.33 -2.63
N LEU A 214 4.35 0.04 -2.03
CA LEU A 214 4.49 0.17 -0.58
C LEU A 214 4.06 1.57 -0.15
N TYR A 215 3.33 1.65 0.96
CA TYR A 215 2.92 2.93 1.55
C TYR A 215 3.52 3.07 2.93
N LYS A 216 4.09 4.23 3.21
CA LYS A 216 4.49 4.61 4.57
C LYS A 216 3.29 5.14 5.35
N ASN A 217 3.37 5.10 6.68
CA ASN A 217 2.36 5.73 7.52
C ASN A 217 2.38 7.26 7.33
N MET A 218 1.22 7.87 7.47
CA MET A 218 1.08 9.33 7.35
C MET A 218 1.54 10.02 8.62
N ILE A 219 2.43 11.01 8.45
CA ILE A 219 2.87 11.92 9.51
C ILE A 219 2.35 13.32 9.17
N ASN A 220 1.39 13.81 9.97
CA ASN A 220 0.79 15.11 9.76
C ASN A 220 1.69 16.24 10.29
N ASN A 221 1.67 17.38 9.60
CA ASN A 221 2.27 18.58 10.12
C ASN A 221 1.34 19.28 11.13
N ALA A 222 1.62 19.15 12.40
CA ALA A 222 0.78 19.68 13.48
C ALA A 222 0.64 21.21 13.42
N ALA A 223 1.67 21.94 12.98
CA ALA A 223 1.60 23.39 12.85
C ALA A 223 0.63 23.83 11.73
N LEU A 224 0.71 23.18 10.55
CA LEU A 224 -0.25 23.43 9.46
C LEU A 224 -1.68 23.11 9.89
N ASN A 225 -1.89 22.04 10.65
CA ASN A 225 -3.20 21.66 11.14
C ASN A 225 -3.80 22.75 12.05
N VAL A 226 -3.00 23.38 12.91
CA VAL A 226 -3.46 24.50 13.76
C VAL A 226 -3.92 25.67 12.92
N TYR A 227 -3.15 26.09 11.91
CA TYR A 227 -3.56 27.17 11.00
C TYR A 227 -4.86 26.86 10.27
N PHE A 228 -5.04 25.60 9.86
CA PHE A 228 -6.28 25.18 9.20
C PHE A 228 -7.51 25.20 10.13
N ILE A 229 -7.32 24.96 11.43
CA ILE A 229 -8.42 25.03 12.42
C ILE A 229 -8.83 26.48 12.70
N GLU A 230 -7.87 27.41 12.67
CA GLU A 230 -8.08 28.82 13.01
C GLU A 230 -8.64 29.64 11.83
N ALA A 231 -8.57 29.11 10.60
CA ALA A 231 -9.08 29.74 9.38
C ALA A 231 -10.58 29.48 9.14
#